data_ef5cdbd98960069546de45984c3846a6
#
_entry.id   ef5cdbd98960069546de45984c3846a6
#
_cell.length_a   1.000
_cell.length_b   1.000
_cell.length_c   1.000
_cell.angle_alpha   90.00
_cell.angle_beta   90.00
_cell.angle_gamma   90.00
#
_symmetry.space_group_name_H-M   'P 1'
#
loop_
_entity.id
_entity.type
_entity.pdbx_description
1 polymer ?
#
loop_
_entity_poly.entity_id
_entity_poly.type
_entity_poly.pdbx_seq_one_letter_code
_entity_poly.pdbx_strand_id
1 'polypeptide(L)'
;MACNGIPTLPSGAASTKMLTLEAVRVLKEVNKTLETILAQMQELATTLPEYNTVRAMNGVGDVLAPRLIAEIGDVRRFHSGSALIAFAGIDSPPFQSGSFTGTQRKISKRGSSLLRKTGYEVMKCLKAVKPTEDAAVYLYVLKKEAEGKPKKWQRLQPSTSSCIFITPA
;
A
#
# COMPACT_ATOMS: atom_id res chain seq x y z
N MET A 1 29.53 -8.95 23.78
CA MET A 1 29.41 -8.20 22.51
C MET A 1 29.15 -6.75 22.85
N ALA A 2 30.09 -5.86 22.56
CA ALA A 2 29.97 -4.43 22.86
C ALA A 2 28.92 -3.80 21.94
N CYS A 3 27.90 -3.21 22.55
CA CYS A 3 26.92 -2.41 21.82
C CYS A 3 27.62 -1.16 21.27
N ASN A 4 27.71 -1.06 19.95
CA ASN A 4 28.36 0.03 19.25
C ASN A 4 27.75 1.39 19.65
N GLY A 5 28.46 2.15 20.45
CA GLY A 5 28.75 3.58 20.35
C GLY A 5 27.63 4.61 20.21
N ILE A 6 26.35 4.31 20.49
CA ILE A 6 25.36 5.37 20.66
C ILE A 6 25.47 5.87 22.09
N PRO A 7 25.86 7.14 22.33
CA PRO A 7 25.95 7.67 23.69
C PRO A 7 24.53 7.63 24.29
N THR A 8 24.33 6.74 25.27
CA THR A 8 23.10 6.71 26.04
C THR A 8 23.10 7.93 26.97
N LEU A 9 22.17 8.85 26.76
CA LEU A 9 21.90 9.93 27.70
C LEU A 9 21.63 9.32 29.09
N PRO A 10 22.22 9.84 30.16
CA PRO A 10 21.98 9.33 31.50
C PRO A 10 20.49 9.43 31.83
N SER A 11 19.84 8.27 31.97
CA SER A 11 18.38 8.13 32.12
C SER A 11 17.82 8.78 33.41
N GLY A 12 18.68 9.29 34.30
CA GLY A 12 18.31 9.93 35.52
C GLY A 12 18.36 11.46 35.55
N ALA A 13 18.90 12.08 34.52
CA ALA A 13 18.98 13.55 34.49
C ALA A 13 17.57 14.19 34.33
N ALA A 14 17.30 15.23 35.14
CA ALA A 14 16.03 15.95 35.09
C ALA A 14 15.70 16.47 33.66
N SER A 15 16.73 16.91 32.94
CA SER A 15 16.64 17.33 31.54
C SER A 15 16.18 16.22 30.60
N THR A 16 16.68 15.00 30.80
CA THR A 16 16.28 13.82 29.98
C THR A 16 14.83 13.46 30.23
N LYS A 17 14.37 13.48 31.48
CA LYS A 17 12.95 13.26 31.82
C LYS A 17 12.04 14.31 31.19
N MET A 18 12.42 15.59 31.27
CA MET A 18 11.67 16.69 30.67
C MET A 18 11.57 16.52 29.15
N LEU A 19 12.67 16.25 28.45
CA LEU A 19 12.69 16.04 27.01
C LEU A 19 11.82 14.83 26.60
N THR A 20 11.88 13.74 27.37
CA THR A 20 11.05 12.55 27.10
C THR A 20 9.57 12.83 27.27
N LEU A 21 9.19 13.53 28.35
CA LEU A 21 7.80 13.92 28.58
C LEU A 21 7.27 14.83 27.46
N GLU A 22 8.07 15.79 27.03
CA GLU A 22 7.68 16.70 25.95
C GLU A 22 7.57 15.95 24.60
N ALA A 23 8.49 15.04 24.29
CA ALA A 23 8.40 14.20 23.11
C ALA A 23 7.14 13.33 23.12
N VAL A 24 6.78 12.74 24.25
CA VAL A 24 5.55 11.96 24.42
C VAL A 24 4.31 12.84 24.25
N ARG A 25 4.34 14.08 24.77
CA ARG A 25 3.24 15.04 24.59
C ARG A 25 3.00 15.36 23.13
N VAL A 26 4.07 15.70 22.40
CA VAL A 26 4.02 15.98 20.96
C VAL A 26 3.50 14.77 20.17
N LEU A 27 3.99 13.57 20.47
CA LEU A 27 3.52 12.35 19.81
C LEU A 27 2.01 12.11 20.04
N LYS A 28 1.51 12.34 21.25
CA LYS A 28 0.07 12.22 21.55
C LYS A 28 -0.76 13.22 20.76
N GLU A 29 -0.31 14.47 20.67
CA GLU A 29 -1.01 15.49 19.90
C GLU A 29 -1.04 15.18 18.41
N VAL A 30 0.10 14.76 17.84
CA VAL A 30 0.17 14.32 16.44
C VAL A 30 -0.75 13.14 16.19
N ASN A 31 -0.78 12.14 17.07
CA ASN A 31 -1.67 10.99 16.93
C ASN A 31 -3.15 11.40 16.97
N LYS A 32 -3.53 12.28 17.90
CA LYS A 32 -4.89 12.81 17.98
C LYS A 32 -5.30 13.55 16.70
N THR A 33 -4.42 14.39 16.17
CA THR A 33 -4.65 15.09 14.91
C THR A 33 -4.80 14.11 13.74
N LEU A 34 -3.96 13.08 13.70
CA LEU A 34 -4.02 12.02 12.69
C LEU A 34 -5.36 11.25 12.75
N GLU A 35 -5.81 10.87 13.93
CA GLU A 35 -7.10 10.21 14.12
C GLU A 35 -8.26 11.07 13.62
N THR A 36 -8.24 12.38 13.92
CA THR A 36 -9.24 13.33 13.43
C THR A 36 -9.26 13.41 11.91
N ILE A 37 -8.09 13.53 11.29
CA ILE A 37 -7.96 13.58 9.81
C ILE A 37 -8.47 12.27 9.19
N LEU A 38 -8.09 11.14 9.75
CA LEU A 38 -8.53 9.83 9.23
C LEU A 38 -10.05 9.66 9.33
N ALA A 39 -10.67 10.12 10.42
CA ALA A 39 -12.13 10.10 10.58
C ALA A 39 -12.83 10.98 9.53
N GLN A 40 -12.33 12.20 9.31
CA GLN A 40 -12.86 13.09 8.28
C GLN A 40 -12.68 12.53 6.86
N MET A 41 -11.51 11.92 6.57
CA MET A 41 -11.29 11.23 5.29
C MET A 41 -12.28 10.10 5.07
N GLN A 42 -12.58 9.33 6.11
CA GLN A 42 -13.53 8.23 6.03
C GLN A 42 -14.95 8.77 5.80
N GLU A 43 -15.36 9.79 6.53
CA GLU A 43 -16.66 10.44 6.36
C GLU A 43 -16.85 10.95 4.92
N LEU A 44 -15.87 11.68 4.40
CA LEU A 44 -15.90 12.16 3.02
C LEU A 44 -15.91 11.02 2.00
N ALA A 45 -15.14 9.97 2.23
CA ALA A 45 -15.08 8.83 1.32
C ALA A 45 -16.42 8.10 1.21
N THR A 46 -17.19 7.98 2.30
CA THR A 46 -18.50 7.33 2.28
C THR A 46 -19.53 8.05 1.40
N THR A 47 -19.34 9.33 1.11
CA THR A 47 -20.20 10.10 0.20
C THR A 47 -19.94 9.80 -1.28
N LEU A 48 -18.81 9.15 -1.59
CA LEU A 48 -18.41 8.86 -2.97
C LEU A 48 -19.06 7.55 -3.47
N PRO A 49 -19.57 7.53 -4.72
CA PRO A 49 -20.24 6.34 -5.25
C PRO A 49 -19.33 5.11 -5.35
N GLU A 50 -18.03 5.32 -5.54
CA GLU A 50 -17.03 4.25 -5.66
C GLU A 50 -16.71 3.59 -4.33
N TYR A 51 -17.05 4.21 -3.19
CA TYR A 51 -16.66 3.74 -1.85
C TYR A 51 -17.12 2.31 -1.58
N ASN A 52 -18.38 2.00 -1.85
CA ASN A 52 -18.94 0.68 -1.58
C ASN A 52 -18.24 -0.40 -2.41
N THR A 53 -17.93 -0.11 -3.67
CA THR A 53 -17.21 -1.02 -4.56
C THR A 53 -15.79 -1.28 -4.06
N VAL A 54 -15.06 -0.22 -3.68
CA VAL A 54 -13.71 -0.33 -3.17
C VAL A 54 -13.68 -1.03 -1.81
N ARG A 55 -14.66 -0.73 -0.93
CA ARG A 55 -14.78 -1.33 0.40
C ARG A 55 -15.12 -2.83 0.35
N ALA A 56 -15.86 -3.26 -0.68
CA ALA A 56 -16.20 -4.68 -0.88
C ALA A 56 -15.02 -5.53 -1.32
N MET A 57 -13.92 -4.93 -1.75
CA MET A 57 -12.73 -5.68 -2.15
C MET A 57 -12.09 -6.40 -0.98
N ASN A 58 -11.74 -7.66 -1.17
CA ASN A 58 -11.05 -8.45 -0.16
C ASN A 58 -9.70 -7.82 0.23
N GLY A 59 -9.50 -7.63 1.53
CA GLY A 59 -8.29 -7.00 2.08
C GLY A 59 -8.35 -5.48 2.19
N VAL A 60 -9.45 -4.84 1.73
CA VAL A 60 -9.67 -3.40 1.86
C VAL A 60 -10.62 -3.14 3.03
N GLY A 61 -10.12 -2.44 4.04
CA GLY A 61 -10.89 -2.03 5.22
C GLY A 61 -11.22 -0.53 5.19
N ASP A 62 -11.89 -0.06 6.25
CA ASP A 62 -12.34 1.34 6.39
C ASP A 62 -11.20 2.38 6.35
N VAL A 63 -9.97 1.97 6.64
CA VAL A 63 -8.78 2.83 6.56
C VAL A 63 -8.16 2.82 5.17
N LEU A 64 -8.17 1.67 4.49
CA LEU A 64 -7.52 1.53 3.18
C LEU A 64 -8.39 2.02 2.03
N ALA A 65 -9.73 1.88 2.14
CA ALA A 65 -10.65 2.35 1.11
C ALA A 65 -10.54 3.86 0.84
N PRO A 66 -10.62 4.75 1.84
CA PRO A 66 -10.42 6.18 1.64
C PRO A 66 -9.06 6.53 1.05
N ARG A 67 -7.99 5.85 1.48
CA ARG A 67 -6.65 6.07 0.95
C ARG A 67 -6.53 5.70 -0.53
N LEU A 68 -7.11 4.56 -0.93
CA LEU A 68 -7.13 4.16 -2.33
C LEU A 68 -7.89 5.17 -3.18
N ILE A 69 -9.08 5.59 -2.73
CA ILE A 69 -9.91 6.56 -3.43
C ILE A 69 -9.18 7.91 -3.56
N ALA A 70 -8.58 8.39 -2.48
CA ALA A 70 -7.84 9.65 -2.50
C ALA A 70 -6.65 9.63 -3.47
N GLU A 71 -5.93 8.50 -3.56
CA GLU A 71 -4.77 8.37 -4.44
C GLU A 71 -5.15 8.15 -5.91
N ILE A 72 -6.22 7.41 -6.16
CA ILE A 72 -6.69 7.12 -7.52
C ILE A 72 -7.48 8.31 -8.08
N GLY A 73 -8.27 8.97 -7.24
CA GLY A 73 -9.22 9.99 -7.69
C GLY A 73 -10.28 9.40 -8.60
N ASP A 74 -10.66 10.14 -9.65
CA ASP A 74 -11.63 9.63 -10.63
C ASP A 74 -11.02 8.50 -11.47
N VAL A 75 -11.54 7.29 -11.29
CA VAL A 75 -11.08 6.09 -12.01
C VAL A 75 -11.30 6.19 -13.52
N ARG A 76 -12.30 6.98 -13.97
CA ARG A 76 -12.64 7.17 -15.40
C ARG A 76 -11.54 7.89 -16.19
N ARG A 77 -10.63 8.59 -15.52
CA ARG A 77 -9.44 9.17 -16.17
C ARG A 77 -8.48 8.14 -16.74
N PHE A 78 -8.59 6.88 -16.31
CA PHE A 78 -7.75 5.79 -16.80
C PHE A 78 -8.51 5.01 -17.87
N HIS A 79 -8.00 5.02 -19.09
CA HIS A 79 -8.59 4.30 -20.23
C HIS A 79 -8.45 2.77 -20.12
N SER A 80 -7.64 2.27 -19.18
CA SER A 80 -7.41 0.84 -18.97
C SER A 80 -6.78 0.56 -17.59
N GLY A 81 -6.92 -0.67 -17.12
CA GLY A 81 -6.22 -1.13 -15.92
C GLY A 81 -4.68 -1.02 -16.03
N SER A 82 -4.14 -1.17 -17.23
CA SER A 82 -2.70 -0.97 -17.48
C SER A 82 -2.26 0.47 -17.25
N ALA A 83 -3.12 1.46 -17.56
CA ALA A 83 -2.84 2.86 -17.29
C ALA A 83 -2.80 3.13 -15.77
N LEU A 84 -3.68 2.50 -15.00
CA LEU A 84 -3.65 2.58 -13.54
C LEU A 84 -2.40 1.91 -12.95
N ILE A 85 -1.96 0.77 -13.51
CA ILE A 85 -0.71 0.10 -13.13
C ILE A 85 0.49 1.02 -13.37
N ALA A 86 0.54 1.68 -14.52
CA ALA A 86 1.59 2.63 -14.87
C ALA A 86 1.54 3.86 -13.94
N PHE A 87 0.34 4.36 -13.62
CA PHE A 87 0.14 5.45 -12.66
C PHE A 87 0.63 5.08 -11.26
N ALA A 88 0.44 3.85 -10.83
CA ALA A 88 1.01 3.33 -9.59
C ALA A 88 2.53 3.09 -9.71
N GLY A 89 3.09 3.04 -10.92
CA GLY A 89 4.50 2.77 -11.18
C GLY A 89 4.93 1.36 -10.80
N ILE A 90 4.01 0.40 -10.93
CA ILE A 90 4.26 -1.04 -10.73
C ILE A 90 4.34 -1.80 -12.05
N ASP A 91 4.20 -1.11 -13.16
CA ASP A 91 4.50 -1.61 -14.49
C ASP A 91 5.97 -2.06 -14.59
N SER A 92 6.21 -3.08 -15.37
CA SER A 92 7.56 -3.56 -15.71
C SER A 92 7.82 -3.26 -17.18
N PRO A 93 8.40 -2.10 -17.49
CA PRO A 93 8.69 -1.76 -18.88
C PRO A 93 9.61 -2.80 -19.50
N PRO A 94 9.50 -3.08 -20.81
CA PRO A 94 10.41 -3.96 -21.50
C PRO A 94 11.84 -3.38 -21.42
N PHE A 95 12.78 -4.23 -21.04
CA PHE A 95 14.19 -3.89 -21.10
C PHE A 95 14.78 -4.60 -22.31
N GLN A 96 14.80 -3.89 -23.42
CA GLN A 96 15.26 -4.40 -24.70
C GLN A 96 16.25 -3.41 -25.34
N SER A 97 17.32 -3.92 -25.89
CA SER A 97 18.30 -3.15 -26.66
C SER A 97 18.78 -4.01 -27.83
N GLY A 98 18.38 -3.65 -29.04
CA GLY A 98 18.66 -4.47 -30.22
C GLY A 98 18.10 -5.89 -30.09
N SER A 99 18.96 -6.90 -30.23
CA SER A 99 18.62 -8.32 -30.07
C SER A 99 18.55 -8.80 -28.61
N PHE A 100 18.93 -7.93 -27.65
CA PHE A 100 18.92 -8.30 -26.23
C PHE A 100 17.55 -8.08 -25.59
N THR A 101 17.02 -9.15 -24.97
CA THR A 101 15.80 -9.08 -24.18
C THR A 101 16.11 -9.48 -22.73
N GLY A 102 16.03 -8.52 -21.82
CA GLY A 102 16.26 -8.76 -20.39
C GLY A 102 15.17 -9.64 -19.76
N THR A 103 15.59 -10.70 -19.08
CA THR A 103 14.68 -11.63 -18.39
C THR A 103 14.26 -11.13 -16.99
N GLN A 104 15.11 -10.34 -16.34
CA GLN A 104 14.82 -9.77 -15.02
C GLN A 104 14.37 -8.31 -15.18
N ARG A 105 13.10 -8.07 -14.87
CA ARG A 105 12.50 -6.73 -14.95
C ARG A 105 12.21 -6.20 -13.56
N LYS A 106 12.51 -4.92 -13.36
CA LYS A 106 12.14 -4.19 -12.14
C LYS A 106 10.91 -3.34 -12.44
N ILE A 107 10.10 -3.05 -11.40
CA ILE A 107 8.99 -2.10 -11.52
C ILE A 107 9.53 -0.70 -11.82
N SER A 108 8.78 0.09 -12.59
CA SER A 108 9.21 1.42 -13.07
C SER A 108 9.41 2.43 -11.94
N LYS A 109 8.60 2.36 -10.90
CA LYS A 109 8.53 3.30 -9.76
C LYS A 109 8.27 4.76 -10.17
N ARG A 110 7.88 5.03 -11.40
CA ARG A 110 7.66 6.39 -11.94
C ARG A 110 6.40 7.05 -11.40
N GLY A 111 5.44 6.25 -10.93
CA GLY A 111 4.14 6.72 -10.49
C GLY A 111 4.04 6.96 -8.98
N SER A 112 2.81 7.07 -8.46
CA SER A 112 2.52 7.36 -7.05
C SER A 112 3.15 6.33 -6.10
N SER A 113 4.01 6.81 -5.22
CA SER A 113 4.61 5.98 -4.17
C SER A 113 3.60 5.63 -3.08
N LEU A 114 2.64 6.53 -2.83
CA LEU A 114 1.59 6.32 -1.83
C LEU A 114 0.60 5.25 -2.30
N LEU A 115 0.19 5.28 -3.58
CA LEU A 115 -0.66 4.24 -4.14
C LEU A 115 0.02 2.87 -4.11
N ARG A 116 1.33 2.79 -4.42
CA ARG A 116 2.08 1.53 -4.28
C ARG A 116 2.12 1.03 -2.84
N LYS A 117 2.32 1.95 -1.86
CA LYS A 117 2.32 1.61 -0.44
C LYS A 117 0.97 1.08 -0.01
N THR A 118 -0.11 1.78 -0.34
CA THR A 118 -1.49 1.37 -0.01
C THR A 118 -1.83 0.02 -0.65
N GLY A 119 -1.50 -0.18 -1.93
CA GLY A 119 -1.68 -1.46 -2.60
C GLY A 119 -0.90 -2.60 -1.94
N TYR A 120 0.31 -2.34 -1.46
CA TYR A 120 1.07 -3.32 -0.69
C TYR A 120 0.40 -3.67 0.64
N GLU A 121 -0.17 -2.68 1.33
CA GLU A 121 -0.92 -2.89 2.58
C GLU A 121 -2.18 -3.72 2.34
N VAL A 122 -2.93 -3.44 1.27
CA VAL A 122 -4.08 -4.26 0.83
C VAL A 122 -3.68 -5.72 0.62
N MET A 123 -2.58 -5.96 -0.09
CA MET A 123 -2.09 -7.33 -0.33
C MET A 123 -1.67 -8.04 0.97
N LYS A 124 -1.15 -7.31 1.95
CA LYS A 124 -0.87 -7.87 3.28
C LYS A 124 -2.15 -8.27 4.01
N CYS A 125 -3.16 -7.40 4.00
CA CYS A 125 -4.45 -7.66 4.61
C CYS A 125 -5.16 -8.83 3.93
N LEU A 126 -5.17 -8.90 2.60
CA LEU A 126 -5.71 -10.01 1.82
C LEU A 126 -5.11 -11.36 2.25
N LYS A 127 -3.79 -11.40 2.43
CA LYS A 127 -3.10 -12.62 2.90
C LYS A 127 -3.38 -12.97 4.35
N ALA A 128 -3.68 -11.99 5.18
CA ALA A 128 -4.06 -12.22 6.57
C ALA A 128 -5.50 -12.73 6.69
N VAL A 129 -6.41 -12.17 5.91
CA VAL A 129 -7.84 -12.54 5.90
C VAL A 129 -8.08 -13.92 5.28
N LYS A 130 -7.30 -14.30 4.26
CA LYS A 130 -7.44 -15.59 3.53
C LYS A 130 -8.87 -15.83 3.06
N PRO A 131 -9.43 -14.97 2.21
CA PRO A 131 -10.83 -15.09 1.81
C PRO A 131 -11.10 -16.43 1.12
N THR A 132 -12.30 -16.99 1.39
CA THR A 132 -12.79 -18.21 0.75
C THR A 132 -13.74 -17.90 -0.40
N GLU A 133 -14.51 -16.82 -0.27
CA GLU A 133 -15.42 -16.33 -1.30
C GLU A 133 -14.73 -15.20 -2.09
N ASP A 134 -15.05 -15.10 -3.37
CA ASP A 134 -14.46 -14.13 -4.31
C ASP A 134 -12.92 -14.02 -4.21
N ALA A 135 -12.30 -15.19 -4.09
CA ALA A 135 -10.89 -15.32 -3.73
C ALA A 135 -9.93 -15.30 -4.93
N ALA A 136 -10.37 -14.86 -6.12
CA ALA A 136 -9.60 -14.95 -7.37
C ALA A 136 -8.18 -14.35 -7.23
N VAL A 137 -8.06 -13.17 -6.62
CA VAL A 137 -6.77 -12.51 -6.38
C VAL A 137 -5.92 -13.30 -5.38
N TYR A 138 -6.54 -13.80 -4.31
CA TYR A 138 -5.86 -14.58 -3.29
C TYR A 138 -5.33 -15.90 -3.86
N LEU A 139 -6.16 -16.62 -4.62
CA LEU A 139 -5.76 -17.87 -5.29
C LEU A 139 -4.62 -17.65 -6.29
N TYR A 140 -4.67 -16.54 -7.04
CA TYR A 140 -3.57 -16.16 -7.92
C TYR A 140 -2.27 -15.94 -7.15
N VAL A 141 -2.33 -15.27 -5.99
CA VAL A 141 -1.15 -15.06 -5.15
C VAL A 141 -0.59 -16.39 -4.66
N LEU A 142 -1.45 -17.31 -4.18
CA LEU A 142 -1.03 -18.63 -3.74
C LEU A 142 -0.39 -19.43 -4.87
N LYS A 143 -0.97 -19.38 -6.09
CA LYS A 143 -0.38 -20.00 -7.28
C LYS A 143 1.03 -19.48 -7.55
N LYS A 144 1.23 -18.15 -7.47
CA LYS A 144 2.54 -17.53 -7.67
C LYS A 144 3.55 -17.87 -6.57
N GLU A 145 3.07 -18.11 -5.35
CA GLU A 145 3.91 -18.62 -4.26
C GLU A 145 4.37 -20.07 -4.51
N ALA A 146 3.46 -20.89 -4.98
CA ALA A 146 3.78 -22.28 -5.34
C ALA A 146 4.78 -22.37 -6.52
N GLU A 147 4.75 -21.39 -7.44
CA GLU A 147 5.74 -21.26 -8.52
C GLU A 147 7.13 -20.79 -8.03
N GLY A 148 7.35 -20.64 -6.72
CA GLY A 148 8.64 -20.27 -6.13
C GLY A 148 9.01 -18.77 -6.25
N LYS A 149 8.08 -17.90 -6.62
CA LYS A 149 8.35 -16.47 -6.67
C LYS A 149 8.52 -15.88 -5.26
N PRO A 150 9.53 -15.01 -5.03
CA PRO A 150 9.78 -14.45 -3.71
C PRO A 150 8.55 -13.70 -3.16
N LYS A 151 8.21 -13.94 -1.88
CA LYS A 151 7.04 -13.33 -1.20
C LYS A 151 6.99 -11.80 -1.29
N LYS A 152 8.14 -11.14 -1.32
CA LYS A 152 8.25 -9.69 -1.49
C LYS A 152 7.81 -9.23 -2.88
N TRP A 153 8.08 -10.03 -3.90
CA TRP A 153 7.77 -9.75 -5.30
C TRP A 153 6.27 -9.84 -5.59
N GLN A 154 5.61 -10.81 -4.99
CA GLN A 154 4.19 -11.08 -5.15
C GLN A 154 3.29 -9.99 -4.58
N ARG A 155 3.78 -9.25 -3.57
CA ARG A 155 3.07 -8.13 -2.96
C ARG A 155 3.12 -6.85 -3.79
N LEU A 156 3.98 -6.79 -4.80
CA LEU A 156 4.23 -5.62 -5.64
C LEU A 156 3.86 -5.83 -7.11
N GLN A 157 3.60 -7.07 -7.54
CA GLN A 157 2.99 -7.35 -8.83
C GLN A 157 1.49 -7.62 -8.62
N PRO A 158 0.64 -6.62 -8.74
CA PRO A 158 -0.71 -6.91 -9.13
C PRO A 158 -0.59 -7.50 -10.52
N SER A 159 -0.99 -8.75 -10.67
CA SER A 159 -1.30 -9.22 -12.00
C SER A 159 -2.29 -8.24 -12.61
N THR A 160 -2.30 -8.14 -13.92
CA THR A 160 -3.36 -7.48 -14.68
C THR A 160 -4.77 -7.77 -14.13
N SER A 161 -4.96 -8.93 -13.50
CA SER A 161 -6.19 -9.33 -12.80
C SER A 161 -6.49 -8.52 -11.53
N SER A 162 -5.49 -8.09 -10.75
CA SER A 162 -5.73 -7.31 -9.52
C SER A 162 -6.15 -5.87 -9.80
N CYS A 163 -5.80 -5.31 -10.95
CA CYS A 163 -6.25 -4.00 -11.37
C CYS A 163 -7.64 -4.01 -12.03
N ILE A 164 -8.14 -5.19 -12.42
CA ILE A 164 -9.51 -5.36 -12.96
C ILE A 164 -10.56 -5.02 -11.90
N PHE A 165 -10.25 -5.15 -10.61
CA PHE A 165 -11.16 -4.80 -9.53
C PHE A 165 -11.42 -3.28 -9.39
N ILE A 166 -10.62 -2.44 -10.00
CA ILE A 166 -10.76 -0.97 -9.89
C ILE A 166 -11.40 -0.37 -11.15
N THR A 167 -11.45 -1.11 -12.23
CA THR A 167 -12.20 -0.68 -13.44
C THR A 167 -13.60 -1.29 -13.39
N PRO A 168 -14.66 -0.48 -13.26
CA PRO A 168 -16.02 -0.98 -13.49
C PRO A 168 -16.11 -1.52 -14.92
N ALA A 169 -16.82 -2.64 -15.06
CA ALA A 169 -17.20 -3.20 -16.35
C ALA A 169 -18.02 -2.21 -17.16
#